data_11a6b88cfe5ab30e6504e731f3e593b0
#
_entry.id   11a6b88cfe5ab30e6504e731f3e593b0
#
_cell.length_a   1.000
_cell.length_b   1.000
_cell.length_c   1.000
_cell.angle_alpha   90.00
_cell.angle_beta   90.00
_cell.angle_gamma   90.00
#
_symmetry.space_group_name_H-M   'P 1'
#
loop_
_entity.id
_entity.type
_entity.pdbx_description
1 polymer ?
#
loop_
_entity_poly.entity_id
_entity_poly.type
_entity_poly.pdbx_seq_one_letter_code
_entity_poly.pdbx_strand_id
1 'polypeptide(L)'
;IIKDDICCYLSSSKVINLAKKYGSDLHVLHLTTEKEIELFSNIALKEKKITCEVCVHHLWFDERDYTELGNLIVCNPAIKKKSDRDALRKALKEGYIDYVATDHAPHVYEDKKLPYLQASAGIPLIEHSFHMMIELHKQGFYTLEEVISYMSHKVADRFSIIDRGYVREGYNCLLYTSDAADDSPS
;
A
#
# COMPACT_ATOMS: atom_id res chain seq x y z
N ILE A 1 -5.24 -16.19 18.04
CA ILE A 1 -4.81 -14.92 17.42
C ILE A 1 -5.78 -14.64 16.29
N ILE A 2 -6.47 -13.50 16.34
CA ILE A 2 -7.61 -13.21 15.44
C ILE A 2 -7.15 -12.60 14.09
N LYS A 3 -5.93 -12.05 14.01
CA LYS A 3 -5.41 -11.35 12.82
C LYS A 3 -4.01 -11.87 12.44
N ASP A 4 -3.91 -13.19 12.28
CA ASP A 4 -2.63 -13.83 11.95
C ASP A 4 -2.34 -13.87 10.43
N ASP A 5 -1.17 -14.35 10.09
CA ASP A 5 -0.68 -14.53 8.73
C ASP A 5 -1.47 -15.61 7.95
N ILE A 6 -1.93 -16.66 8.66
CA ILE A 6 -2.70 -17.75 8.05
C ILE A 6 -4.05 -17.24 7.56
N CYS A 7 -4.73 -16.40 8.35
CA CYS A 7 -6.02 -15.82 7.95
C CYS A 7 -5.89 -14.98 6.68
N CYS A 8 -4.84 -14.15 6.58
CA CYS A 8 -4.56 -13.35 5.38
C CYS A 8 -4.36 -14.26 4.16
N TYR A 9 -3.46 -15.24 4.26
CA TYR A 9 -3.19 -16.17 3.17
C TYR A 9 -4.42 -16.96 2.71
N LEU A 10 -5.22 -17.50 3.63
CA LEU A 10 -6.43 -18.25 3.30
C LEU A 10 -7.47 -17.39 2.59
N SER A 11 -7.65 -16.14 3.04
CA SER A 11 -8.55 -15.19 2.41
C SER A 11 -8.11 -14.85 0.99
N SER A 12 -6.86 -14.44 0.81
CA SER A 12 -6.27 -14.10 -0.49
C SER A 12 -6.28 -15.29 -1.45
N SER A 13 -5.90 -16.48 -0.98
CA SER A 13 -5.92 -17.71 -1.79
C SER A 13 -7.29 -18.03 -2.32
N LYS A 14 -8.34 -17.89 -1.50
CA LYS A 14 -9.71 -18.19 -1.88
C LYS A 14 -10.18 -17.29 -3.02
N VAL A 15 -10.01 -15.98 -2.92
CA VAL A 15 -10.45 -15.05 -3.97
C VAL A 15 -9.61 -15.19 -5.24
N ILE A 16 -8.29 -15.40 -5.11
CA ILE A 16 -7.40 -15.62 -6.24
C ILE A 16 -7.78 -16.89 -7.02
N ASN A 17 -8.07 -17.99 -6.31
CA ASN A 17 -8.51 -19.23 -6.94
C ASN A 17 -9.85 -19.06 -7.68
N LEU A 18 -10.79 -18.28 -7.13
CA LEU A 18 -12.03 -17.94 -7.82
C LEU A 18 -11.78 -17.10 -9.07
N ALA A 19 -10.93 -16.06 -8.96
CA ALA A 19 -10.57 -15.22 -10.09
C ALA A 19 -9.92 -16.05 -11.22
N LYS A 20 -8.97 -16.93 -10.89
CA LYS A 20 -8.34 -17.85 -11.85
C LYS A 20 -9.38 -18.78 -12.51
N LYS A 21 -10.28 -19.36 -11.71
CA LYS A 21 -11.33 -20.26 -12.20
C LYS A 21 -12.25 -19.61 -13.23
N TYR A 22 -12.62 -18.35 -13.00
CA TYR A 22 -13.57 -17.63 -13.86
C TYR A 22 -12.90 -16.65 -14.84
N GLY A 23 -11.57 -16.57 -14.86
CA GLY A 23 -10.82 -15.69 -15.74
C GLY A 23 -11.03 -14.20 -15.45
N SER A 24 -11.42 -13.84 -14.22
CA SER A 24 -11.76 -12.49 -13.81
C SER A 24 -10.51 -11.67 -13.51
N ASP A 25 -10.59 -10.36 -13.76
CA ASP A 25 -9.63 -9.41 -13.24
C ASP A 25 -9.85 -9.23 -11.73
N LEU A 26 -8.75 -9.24 -10.98
CA LEU A 26 -8.76 -9.09 -9.52
C LEU A 26 -7.65 -8.14 -9.09
N HIS A 27 -7.94 -7.29 -8.12
CA HIS A 27 -6.93 -6.56 -7.38
C HIS A 27 -7.06 -6.88 -5.89
N VAL A 28 -5.96 -7.32 -5.26
CA VAL A 28 -5.91 -7.64 -3.83
C VAL A 28 -5.31 -6.46 -3.11
N LEU A 29 -6.08 -5.88 -2.19
CA LEU A 29 -5.67 -4.73 -1.38
C LEU A 29 -4.67 -5.14 -0.29
N HIS A 30 -3.82 -4.21 0.14
CA HIS A 30 -3.02 -4.19 1.38
C HIS A 30 -2.37 -5.54 1.75
N LEU A 31 -1.57 -6.12 0.85
CA LEU A 31 -0.81 -7.34 1.14
C LEU A 31 0.08 -7.15 2.38
N THR A 32 0.10 -8.12 3.30
CA THR A 32 0.79 -7.95 4.59
C THR A 32 1.71 -9.08 5.01
N THR A 33 1.73 -10.20 4.29
CA THR A 33 2.51 -11.37 4.68
C THR A 33 3.42 -11.88 3.58
N GLU A 34 4.57 -12.43 3.95
CA GLU A 34 5.49 -13.11 3.03
C GLU A 34 4.79 -14.23 2.27
N LYS A 35 3.97 -15.02 2.97
CA LYS A 35 3.29 -16.17 2.38
C LYS A 35 2.29 -15.80 1.28
N GLU A 36 1.64 -14.65 1.37
CA GLU A 36 0.72 -14.17 0.34
C GLU A 36 1.43 -13.86 -0.97
N ILE A 37 2.72 -13.49 -0.95
CA ILE A 37 3.51 -13.16 -2.15
C ILE A 37 3.55 -14.33 -3.14
N GLU A 38 3.56 -15.57 -2.65
CA GLU A 38 3.56 -16.79 -3.46
C GLU A 38 2.34 -16.92 -4.39
N LEU A 39 1.27 -16.19 -4.12
CA LEU A 39 0.04 -16.21 -4.90
C LEU A 39 0.12 -15.35 -6.17
N PHE A 40 1.12 -14.50 -6.28
CA PHE A 40 1.28 -13.51 -7.34
C PHE A 40 2.47 -13.81 -8.25
N SER A 41 2.49 -13.19 -9.42
CA SER A 41 3.57 -13.33 -10.41
C SER A 41 4.26 -12.00 -10.66
N ASN A 42 5.53 -12.04 -11.10
CA ASN A 42 6.33 -10.85 -11.41
C ASN A 42 6.39 -10.52 -12.92
N ILE A 43 5.37 -10.93 -13.67
CA ILE A 43 5.22 -10.55 -15.09
C ILE A 43 4.86 -9.07 -15.23
N ALA A 44 4.94 -8.53 -16.43
CA ALA A 44 4.61 -7.13 -16.70
C ALA A 44 3.18 -6.78 -16.27
N LEU A 45 2.97 -5.63 -15.64
CA LEU A 45 1.66 -5.21 -15.09
C LEU A 45 0.52 -5.33 -16.10
N LYS A 46 0.75 -4.95 -17.35
CA LYS A 46 -0.24 -5.04 -18.45
C LYS A 46 -0.70 -6.47 -18.78
N GLU A 47 0.09 -7.46 -18.39
CA GLU A 47 -0.20 -8.88 -18.63
C GLU A 47 -0.88 -9.55 -17.42
N LYS A 48 -0.91 -8.84 -16.28
CA LYS A 48 -1.52 -9.35 -15.04
C LYS A 48 -3.03 -9.16 -15.05
N LYS A 49 -3.77 -10.25 -14.91
CA LYS A 49 -5.19 -10.22 -14.51
C LYS A 49 -5.36 -10.11 -13.00
N ILE A 50 -4.40 -10.63 -12.25
CA ILE A 50 -4.42 -10.60 -10.78
C ILE A 50 -3.25 -9.74 -10.34
N THR A 51 -3.57 -8.63 -9.69
CA THR A 51 -2.63 -7.63 -9.18
C THR A 51 -2.80 -7.45 -7.68
N CYS A 52 -1.81 -6.88 -7.01
CA CYS A 52 -1.89 -6.54 -5.59
C CYS A 52 -1.15 -5.24 -5.27
N GLU A 53 -1.50 -4.69 -4.14
CA GLU A 53 -0.84 -3.53 -3.55
C GLU A 53 -0.31 -3.84 -2.15
N VAL A 54 0.61 -3.02 -1.70
CA VAL A 54 1.07 -2.99 -0.31
C VAL A 54 0.85 -1.58 0.25
N CYS A 55 0.39 -1.48 1.50
CA CYS A 55 0.31 -0.17 2.13
C CYS A 55 1.64 0.25 2.73
N VAL A 56 1.91 1.55 2.70
CA VAL A 56 3.19 2.11 3.14
C VAL A 56 3.54 1.71 4.59
N HIS A 57 2.54 1.61 5.47
CA HIS A 57 2.76 1.20 6.86
C HIS A 57 3.20 -0.27 6.99
N HIS A 58 2.81 -1.16 6.09
CA HIS A 58 3.30 -2.53 6.05
C HIS A 58 4.74 -2.65 5.50
N LEU A 59 5.20 -1.64 4.75
CA LEU A 59 6.61 -1.50 4.37
C LEU A 59 7.47 -0.85 5.46
N TRP A 60 6.84 -0.18 6.43
CA TRP A 60 7.54 0.63 7.43
C TRP A 60 7.64 -0.07 8.79
N PHE A 61 6.49 -0.40 9.38
CA PHE A 61 6.38 -0.98 10.72
C PHE A 61 6.53 -2.50 10.73
N ASP A 62 6.94 -3.03 11.88
CA ASP A 62 6.83 -4.43 12.21
C ASP A 62 6.29 -4.63 13.65
N GLU A 63 6.06 -5.87 14.07
CA GLU A 63 5.42 -6.20 15.35
C GLU A 63 6.10 -5.59 16.59
N ARG A 64 7.39 -5.23 16.50
CA ARG A 64 8.14 -4.64 17.60
C ARG A 64 7.69 -3.20 17.89
N ASP A 65 7.22 -2.50 16.88
CA ASP A 65 6.77 -1.12 16.98
C ASP A 65 5.50 -0.98 17.83
N TYR A 66 4.74 -2.08 18.01
CA TYR A 66 3.60 -2.08 18.94
C TYR A 66 3.99 -1.81 20.39
N THR A 67 5.25 -2.11 20.79
CA THR A 67 5.73 -1.86 22.15
C THR A 67 5.75 -0.37 22.48
N GLU A 68 6.08 0.46 21.50
CA GLU A 68 6.19 1.91 21.66
C GLU A 68 4.91 2.63 21.22
N LEU A 69 4.36 2.23 20.06
CA LEU A 69 3.26 2.95 19.41
C LEU A 69 1.87 2.41 19.78
N GLY A 70 1.79 1.19 20.31
CA GLY A 70 0.54 0.57 20.77
C GLY A 70 -0.56 0.66 19.73
N ASN A 71 -1.73 1.15 20.15
CA ASN A 71 -2.90 1.26 19.29
C ASN A 71 -2.78 2.30 18.17
N LEU A 72 -1.79 3.19 18.20
CA LEU A 72 -1.60 4.19 17.13
C LEU A 72 -1.38 3.51 15.78
N ILE A 73 -0.72 2.35 15.76
CA ILE A 73 -0.46 1.59 14.53
C ILE A 73 -1.39 0.36 14.35
N VAL A 74 -2.45 0.25 15.12
CA VAL A 74 -3.48 -0.79 14.89
C VAL A 74 -4.21 -0.51 13.59
N CYS A 75 -4.17 -1.47 12.66
CA CYS A 75 -4.81 -1.42 11.34
C CYS A 75 -5.35 -2.81 10.95
N ASN A 76 -6.07 -2.87 9.85
CA ASN A 76 -6.54 -4.11 9.22
C ASN A 76 -6.13 -4.13 7.74
N PRO A 77 -5.33 -5.13 7.34
CA PRO A 77 -4.69 -6.20 8.12
C PRO A 77 -3.65 -5.66 9.11
N ALA A 78 -3.45 -6.39 10.23
CA ALA A 78 -2.52 -5.94 11.27
C ALA A 78 -1.07 -5.95 10.78
N ILE A 79 -0.22 -5.08 11.34
CA ILE A 79 1.23 -5.13 11.18
C ILE A 79 1.74 -6.50 11.64
N LYS A 80 2.63 -7.11 10.87
CA LYS A 80 3.16 -8.46 11.07
C LYS A 80 4.64 -8.44 11.50
N LYS A 81 5.31 -9.57 11.36
CA LYS A 81 6.72 -9.77 11.73
C LYS A 81 7.65 -8.93 10.85
N LYS A 82 8.86 -8.72 11.37
CA LYS A 82 9.94 -8.10 10.59
C LYS A 82 10.22 -8.87 9.28
N SER A 83 10.15 -10.20 9.30
CA SER A 83 10.33 -11.03 8.10
C SER A 83 9.29 -10.72 7.02
N ASP A 84 8.02 -10.55 7.40
CA ASP A 84 6.95 -10.19 6.48
C ASP A 84 7.21 -8.82 5.85
N ARG A 85 7.54 -7.79 6.65
CA ARG A 85 7.89 -6.47 6.16
C ARG A 85 9.06 -6.52 5.16
N ASP A 86 10.13 -7.22 5.51
CA ASP A 86 11.33 -7.29 4.68
C ASP A 86 11.03 -8.07 3.36
N ALA A 87 10.19 -9.11 3.42
CA ALA A 87 9.73 -9.83 2.24
C ALA A 87 8.84 -8.96 1.33
N LEU A 88 7.92 -8.15 1.91
CA LEU A 88 7.09 -7.21 1.14
C LEU A 88 7.94 -6.16 0.42
N ARG A 89 8.96 -5.60 1.08
CA ARG A 89 9.91 -4.67 0.46
C ARG A 89 10.61 -5.28 -0.75
N LYS A 90 11.08 -6.52 -0.61
CA LYS A 90 11.71 -7.27 -1.68
C LYS A 90 10.73 -7.56 -2.81
N ALA A 91 9.53 -8.03 -2.50
CA ALA A 91 8.50 -8.37 -3.47
C ALA A 91 8.02 -7.16 -4.31
N LEU A 92 7.93 -5.97 -3.71
CA LEU A 92 7.64 -4.73 -4.43
C LEU A 92 8.75 -4.42 -5.44
N LYS A 93 10.01 -4.54 -5.04
CA LYS A 93 11.17 -4.33 -5.93
C LYS A 93 11.25 -5.34 -7.06
N GLU A 94 10.93 -6.60 -6.78
CA GLU A 94 10.95 -7.68 -7.75
C GLU A 94 9.70 -7.74 -8.66
N GLY A 95 8.69 -6.90 -8.41
CA GLY A 95 7.49 -6.79 -9.23
C GLY A 95 6.41 -7.84 -8.96
N TYR A 96 6.49 -8.60 -7.86
CA TYR A 96 5.38 -9.44 -7.37
C TYR A 96 4.24 -8.57 -6.86
N ILE A 97 4.58 -7.50 -6.13
CA ILE A 97 3.63 -6.45 -5.71
C ILE A 97 3.71 -5.32 -6.73
N ASP A 98 2.58 -4.77 -7.10
CA ASP A 98 2.48 -3.87 -8.25
C ASP A 98 2.72 -2.41 -7.87
N TYR A 99 2.12 -1.93 -6.78
CA TYR A 99 2.23 -0.53 -6.35
C TYR A 99 1.99 -0.35 -4.85
N VAL A 100 2.11 0.90 -4.39
CA VAL A 100 1.96 1.30 -3.00
C VAL A 100 0.68 2.09 -2.81
N ALA A 101 -0.09 1.73 -1.79
CA ALA A 101 -1.31 2.43 -1.36
C ALA A 101 -1.15 3.00 0.05
N THR A 102 -2.14 3.77 0.49
CA THR A 102 -2.14 4.39 1.82
C THR A 102 -3.02 3.67 2.82
N ASP A 103 -4.13 3.09 2.37
CA ASP A 103 -5.23 2.64 3.24
C ASP A 103 -5.56 3.68 4.32
N HIS A 104 -5.68 4.95 3.88
CA HIS A 104 -5.87 6.09 4.77
C HIS A 104 -7.19 5.97 5.51
N ALA A 105 -7.09 5.69 6.82
CA ALA A 105 -8.24 5.56 7.71
C ALA A 105 -8.02 6.41 8.97
N PRO A 106 -8.38 7.71 8.92
CA PRO A 106 -8.19 8.61 10.04
C PRO A 106 -9.21 8.34 11.16
N HIS A 107 -8.73 8.37 12.39
CA HIS A 107 -9.54 8.28 13.60
C HIS A 107 -9.11 9.34 14.58
N VAL A 108 -10.02 9.83 15.39
CA VAL A 108 -9.68 10.77 16.46
C VAL A 108 -8.77 10.10 17.49
N TYR A 109 -7.84 10.87 18.04
CA TYR A 109 -6.83 10.33 18.95
C TYR A 109 -7.43 9.62 20.17
N GLU A 110 -8.58 10.10 20.65
CA GLU A 110 -9.27 9.53 21.80
C GLU A 110 -9.72 8.08 21.53
N ASP A 111 -10.18 7.76 20.32
CA ASP A 111 -10.55 6.38 19.94
C ASP A 111 -9.33 5.44 19.93
N LYS A 112 -8.15 5.97 19.61
CA LYS A 112 -6.90 5.21 19.64
C LYS A 112 -6.40 4.89 21.06
N LYS A 113 -6.85 5.64 22.08
CA LYS A 113 -6.52 5.40 23.50
C LYS A 113 -7.34 4.31 24.16
N LEU A 114 -8.44 3.90 23.55
CA LEU A 114 -9.29 2.85 24.08
C LEU A 114 -8.56 1.51 24.20
N PRO A 115 -9.03 0.58 25.05
CA PRO A 115 -8.49 -0.78 25.07
C PRO A 115 -8.47 -1.40 23.68
N TYR A 116 -7.52 -2.26 23.37
CA TYR A 116 -7.25 -2.80 22.03
C TYR A 116 -8.50 -3.27 21.27
N LEU A 117 -9.43 -3.98 21.93
CA LEU A 117 -10.65 -4.47 21.30
C LEU A 117 -11.71 -3.39 20.99
N GLN A 118 -11.53 -2.20 21.54
CA GLN A 118 -12.41 -1.05 21.33
C GLN A 118 -11.75 0.05 20.51
N ALA A 119 -10.41 0.02 20.40
CA ALA A 119 -9.64 1.00 19.66
C ALA A 119 -9.94 0.87 18.16
N SER A 120 -10.16 1.99 17.50
CA SER A 120 -10.38 2.04 16.06
C SER A 120 -9.13 1.59 15.30
N ALA A 121 -9.33 0.72 14.30
CA ALA A 121 -8.26 0.24 13.43
C ALA A 121 -8.16 1.13 12.18
N GLY A 122 -6.96 1.68 11.93
CA GLY A 122 -6.67 2.55 10.80
C GLY A 122 -5.56 3.55 11.16
N ILE A 123 -4.84 4.03 10.14
CA ILE A 123 -3.72 4.97 10.28
C ILE A 123 -3.91 6.10 9.28
N PRO A 124 -3.77 7.39 9.68
CA PRO A 124 -3.96 8.54 8.80
C PRO A 124 -2.68 8.79 7.96
N LEU A 125 -2.51 8.10 6.84
CA LEU A 125 -1.24 8.06 6.11
C LEU A 125 -1.20 8.82 4.79
N ILE A 126 -2.30 9.45 4.34
CA ILE A 126 -2.32 10.08 3.02
C ILE A 126 -1.24 11.16 2.87
N GLU A 127 -1.04 11.98 3.90
CA GLU A 127 -0.01 13.02 3.94
C GLU A 127 1.40 12.43 4.08
N HIS A 128 1.55 11.35 4.85
CA HIS A 128 2.86 10.80 5.22
C HIS A 128 3.40 9.77 4.23
N SER A 129 2.55 9.19 3.38
CA SER A 129 2.92 8.05 2.53
C SER A 129 4.09 8.35 1.60
N PHE A 130 4.08 9.51 0.94
CA PHE A 130 5.16 9.92 0.06
C PHE A 130 6.47 10.14 0.84
N HIS A 131 6.41 10.81 2.00
CA HIS A 131 7.57 11.04 2.86
C HIS A 131 8.19 9.73 3.34
N MET A 132 7.38 8.75 3.74
CA MET A 132 7.85 7.43 4.14
C MET A 132 8.54 6.69 2.99
N MET A 133 8.00 6.78 1.77
CA MET A 133 8.63 6.18 0.59
C MET A 133 9.94 6.88 0.20
N ILE A 134 10.03 8.21 0.33
CA ILE A 134 11.28 8.97 0.16
C ILE A 134 12.31 8.55 1.20
N GLU A 135 11.89 8.31 2.43
CA GLU A 135 12.82 7.83 3.46
C GLU A 135 13.32 6.41 3.17
N LEU A 136 12.47 5.51 2.66
CA LEU A 136 12.89 4.20 2.17
C LEU A 136 13.86 4.30 0.96
N HIS A 137 13.68 5.30 0.09
CA HIS A 137 14.64 5.63 -0.96
C HIS A 137 16.01 6.03 -0.38
N LYS A 138 16.04 6.96 0.58
CA LYS A 138 17.29 7.39 1.25
C LYS A 138 18.00 6.24 1.96
N GLN A 139 17.25 5.28 2.50
CA GLN A 139 17.78 4.05 3.09
C GLN A 139 18.29 3.05 2.03
N GLY A 140 18.13 3.33 0.73
CA GLY A 140 18.63 2.50 -0.36
C GLY A 140 17.74 1.32 -0.77
N PHE A 141 16.50 1.25 -0.28
CA PHE A 141 15.57 0.18 -0.69
C PHE A 141 15.09 0.36 -2.13
N TYR A 142 14.77 1.59 -2.54
CA TYR A 142 14.21 1.93 -3.85
C TYR A 142 14.92 3.13 -4.47
N THR A 143 14.95 3.22 -5.80
CA THR A 143 15.33 4.45 -6.49
C THR A 143 14.17 5.46 -6.46
N LEU A 144 14.43 6.72 -6.77
CA LEU A 144 13.38 7.74 -6.83
C LEU A 144 12.37 7.44 -7.94
N GLU A 145 12.86 6.95 -9.09
CA GLU A 145 12.02 6.53 -10.21
C GLU A 145 11.09 5.37 -9.82
N GLU A 146 11.59 4.41 -9.05
CA GLU A 146 10.78 3.32 -8.52
C GLU A 146 9.69 3.85 -7.59
N VAL A 147 10.02 4.78 -6.67
CA VAL A 147 9.02 5.40 -5.78
C VAL A 147 7.91 6.09 -6.58
N ILE A 148 8.28 6.92 -7.57
CA ILE A 148 7.29 7.60 -8.43
C ILE A 148 6.46 6.57 -9.20
N SER A 149 7.10 5.53 -9.74
CA SER A 149 6.40 4.46 -10.45
C SER A 149 5.37 3.76 -9.58
N TYR A 150 5.75 3.38 -8.34
CA TYR A 150 4.86 2.67 -7.41
C TYR A 150 3.70 3.51 -6.90
N MET A 151 3.88 4.82 -6.77
CA MET A 151 2.87 5.70 -6.18
C MET A 151 2.00 6.43 -7.23
N SER A 152 2.38 6.40 -8.51
CA SER A 152 1.71 7.18 -9.55
C SER A 152 1.50 6.38 -10.84
N HIS A 153 2.58 6.01 -11.55
CA HIS A 153 2.50 5.44 -12.89
C HIS A 153 1.72 4.12 -12.91
N LYS A 154 2.13 3.15 -12.09
CA LYS A 154 1.51 1.81 -12.06
C LYS A 154 0.06 1.83 -11.59
N VAL A 155 -0.30 2.77 -10.72
CA VAL A 155 -1.69 2.97 -10.29
C VAL A 155 -2.54 3.45 -11.48
N ALA A 156 -2.06 4.47 -12.21
CA ALA A 156 -2.76 4.99 -13.38
C ALA A 156 -2.89 3.91 -14.46
N ASP A 157 -1.83 3.16 -14.73
CA ASP A 157 -1.83 2.07 -15.71
C ASP A 157 -2.80 0.94 -15.32
N ARG A 158 -2.78 0.52 -14.05
CA ARG A 158 -3.64 -0.59 -13.57
C ARG A 158 -5.13 -0.27 -13.67
N PHE A 159 -5.51 0.96 -13.36
CA PHE A 159 -6.90 1.39 -13.35
C PHE A 159 -7.32 2.15 -14.63
N SER A 160 -6.44 2.18 -15.64
CA SER A 160 -6.70 2.88 -16.91
C SER A 160 -7.14 4.33 -16.69
N ILE A 161 -6.48 5.04 -15.77
CA ILE A 161 -6.79 6.43 -15.46
C ILE A 161 -6.23 7.31 -16.58
N ILE A 162 -7.12 7.92 -17.32
CA ILE A 162 -6.77 8.73 -18.52
C ILE A 162 -6.16 10.06 -18.09
N ASP A 163 -5.09 10.46 -18.79
CA ASP A 163 -4.42 11.77 -18.66
C ASP A 163 -3.95 12.10 -17.23
N ARG A 164 -3.53 11.09 -16.47
CA ARG A 164 -3.01 11.21 -15.10
C ARG A 164 -1.87 10.20 -14.84
N GLY A 165 -1.21 10.36 -13.70
CA GLY A 165 -0.15 9.46 -13.24
C GLY A 165 1.22 9.74 -13.83
N TYR A 166 1.33 10.60 -14.83
CA TYR A 166 2.58 10.97 -15.50
C TYR A 166 2.67 12.49 -15.68
N VAL A 167 3.89 13.02 -15.65
CA VAL A 167 4.17 14.40 -16.05
C VAL A 167 4.37 14.42 -17.56
N ARG A 168 3.31 14.77 -18.30
CA ARG A 168 3.30 14.83 -19.75
C ARG A 168 2.46 16.03 -20.21
N GLU A 169 2.80 16.58 -21.38
CA GLU A 169 1.99 17.63 -22.00
C GLU A 169 0.54 17.16 -22.24
N GLY A 170 -0.43 17.99 -21.87
CA GLY A 170 -1.85 17.67 -21.95
C GLY A 170 -2.42 16.84 -20.79
N TYR A 171 -1.57 16.35 -19.88
CA TYR A 171 -2.03 15.58 -18.72
C TYR A 171 -2.47 16.50 -17.57
N ASN A 172 -3.48 16.08 -16.81
CA ASN A 172 -3.90 16.74 -15.59
C ASN A 172 -2.85 16.50 -14.48
N CYS A 173 -2.13 17.55 -14.13
CA CYS A 173 -1.06 17.50 -13.13
C CYS A 173 -1.43 18.36 -11.93
N LEU A 174 -1.44 17.76 -10.73
CA LEU A 174 -1.72 18.49 -9.48
C LEU A 174 -0.64 19.52 -9.12
N LEU A 175 0.57 19.40 -9.69
CA LEU A 175 1.62 20.42 -9.51
C LEU A 175 1.22 21.79 -10.07
N TYR A 176 0.33 21.82 -11.07
CA TYR A 176 -0.20 23.08 -11.62
C TYR A 176 -1.45 23.56 -10.87
N THR A 177 -2.19 22.67 -10.22
CA THR A 177 -3.44 23.00 -9.54
C THR A 177 -3.26 23.36 -8.07
N SER A 178 -2.16 22.92 -7.44
CA SER A 178 -1.83 23.35 -6.08
C SER A 178 -1.41 24.81 -6.00
N ASP A 179 -0.84 25.35 -7.07
CA ASP A 179 -0.46 26.79 -7.16
C ASP A 179 -1.70 27.67 -7.38
N ALA A 180 -2.73 27.15 -8.04
CA ALA A 180 -3.98 27.89 -8.27
C ALA A 180 -4.84 28.09 -7.00
N ALA A 181 -4.55 27.36 -5.92
CA ALA A 181 -5.25 27.55 -4.64
C ALA A 181 -4.70 28.74 -3.84
N ASP A 182 -3.48 29.18 -4.12
CA ASP A 182 -2.85 30.37 -3.50
C ASP A 182 -3.25 31.69 -4.19
N ASP A 183 -3.83 31.61 -5.40
CA ASP A 183 -4.34 32.79 -6.15
C ASP A 183 -5.78 33.19 -5.75
N SER A 184 -6.20 32.95 -4.53
CA SER A 184 -7.44 33.51 -4.02
C SER A 184 -7.29 35.02 -3.93
N PRO A 185 -8.11 35.81 -4.65
CA PRO A 185 -8.03 37.28 -4.53
C PRO A 185 -8.36 37.68 -3.11
N SER A 186 -7.43 38.43 -2.50
CA SER A 186 -7.55 39.11 -1.21
C SER A 186 -8.75 40.09 -1.15
#